data_e3738acbc02e44ea41f71f02837bdbe8
#
_entry.id   e3738acbc02e44ea41f71f02837bdbe8
#
_cell.length_a   1.000
_cell.length_b   1.000
_cell.length_c   1.000
_cell.angle_alpha   90.00
_cell.angle_beta   90.00
_cell.angle_gamma   90.00
#
_symmetry.space_group_name_H-M   'P 1'
#
loop_
_entity.id
_entity.type
_entity.pdbx_description
1 polymer ?
#
loop_
_entity_poly.entity_id
_entity_poly.type
_entity_poly.pdbx_seq_one_letter_code
_entity_poly.pdbx_strand_id
1 'polypeptide(L)'
;MRGADLRGANLRGADLRGADLRGANLCGADLCDADLRGANLRGANLRGANLRGADLRGANLCGANLCGADLCDANLPDLTYVIIGEKYFISITNGEYVRAGCQNHTAEEWRKYSKHEIAEMDGRKALKFYPRLLDIIDFYLGNGERPGWLTSKEYADEVAE
;
A
#
# COMPACT_ATOMS: atom_id res chain seq x y z
N MET A 1 18.78 6.38 -10.45
CA MET A 1 17.47 6.20 -11.15
C MET A 1 16.29 6.83 -10.37
N ARG A 2 16.60 7.68 -9.38
CA ARG A 2 15.57 8.42 -8.62
C ARG A 2 14.65 9.21 -9.56
N GLY A 3 13.33 9.03 -9.41
CA GLY A 3 12.33 9.68 -10.25
C GLY A 3 12.32 9.27 -11.72
N ALA A 4 13.04 8.22 -12.09
CA ALA A 4 13.11 7.78 -13.48
C ALA A 4 11.75 7.31 -14.01
N ASP A 5 11.50 7.57 -15.28
CA ASP A 5 10.35 7.00 -15.98
C ASP A 5 10.76 5.67 -16.65
N LEU A 6 10.33 4.58 -16.04
CA LEU A 6 10.62 3.20 -16.46
C LEU A 6 9.32 2.44 -16.76
N ARG A 7 8.28 3.15 -17.17
CA ARG A 7 6.99 2.54 -17.53
C ARG A 7 7.15 1.50 -18.62
N GLY A 8 6.62 0.31 -18.38
CA GLY A 8 6.69 -0.80 -19.33
C GLY A 8 8.09 -1.30 -19.63
N ALA A 9 9.12 -0.85 -18.90
CA ALA A 9 10.49 -1.28 -19.11
C ALA A 9 10.63 -2.79 -18.88
N ASN A 10 11.44 -3.46 -19.71
CA ASN A 10 11.83 -4.84 -19.48
C ASN A 10 13.08 -4.87 -18.59
N LEU A 11 12.88 -5.21 -17.33
CA LEU A 11 13.92 -5.34 -16.30
C LEU A 11 13.96 -6.78 -15.75
N ARG A 12 13.49 -7.73 -16.54
CA ARG A 12 13.45 -9.14 -16.18
C ARG A 12 14.86 -9.65 -15.82
N GLY A 13 14.97 -10.27 -14.62
CA GLY A 13 16.25 -10.79 -14.13
C GLY A 13 17.31 -9.72 -13.85
N ALA A 14 16.97 -8.44 -13.87
CA ALA A 14 17.94 -7.37 -13.64
C ALA A 14 18.51 -7.40 -12.22
N ASP A 15 19.81 -7.10 -12.09
CA ASP A 15 20.44 -6.85 -10.79
C ASP A 15 20.25 -5.37 -10.41
N LEU A 16 19.33 -5.12 -9.50
CA LEU A 16 18.97 -3.79 -8.98
C LEU A 16 19.23 -3.68 -7.47
N ARG A 17 20.12 -4.51 -6.94
CA ARG A 17 20.48 -4.50 -5.51
C ARG A 17 20.96 -3.12 -5.07
N GLY A 18 20.37 -2.61 -4.00
CA GLY A 18 20.71 -1.30 -3.45
C GLY A 18 20.40 -0.13 -4.37
N ALA A 19 19.71 -0.32 -5.50
CA ALA A 19 19.39 0.76 -6.43
C ALA A 19 18.53 1.84 -5.77
N ASP A 20 18.79 3.11 -6.06
CA ASP A 20 17.93 4.22 -5.67
C ASP A 20 16.86 4.45 -6.74
N LEU A 21 15.66 3.92 -6.48
CA LEU A 21 14.47 4.00 -7.34
C LEU A 21 13.36 4.84 -6.68
N ARG A 22 13.72 5.72 -5.74
CA ARG A 22 12.73 6.58 -5.06
C ARG A 22 11.92 7.39 -6.06
N GLY A 23 10.59 7.28 -5.93
CA GLY A 23 9.66 8.00 -6.80
C GLY A 23 9.71 7.59 -8.27
N ALA A 24 10.43 6.52 -8.63
CA ALA A 24 10.46 6.04 -10.01
C ALA A 24 9.07 5.57 -10.46
N ASN A 25 8.78 5.79 -11.73
CA ASN A 25 7.57 5.28 -12.35
C ASN A 25 7.87 3.95 -13.06
N LEU A 26 7.52 2.85 -12.41
CA LEU A 26 7.67 1.47 -12.89
C LEU A 26 6.30 0.85 -13.27
N CYS A 27 5.31 1.68 -13.58
CA CYS A 27 3.99 1.23 -13.96
C CYS A 27 4.06 0.26 -15.14
N GLY A 28 3.54 -0.97 -14.97
CA GLY A 28 3.54 -2.00 -16.00
C GLY A 28 4.93 -2.54 -16.39
N ALA A 29 5.99 -2.21 -15.65
CA ALA A 29 7.32 -2.75 -15.93
C ALA A 29 7.39 -4.26 -15.66
N ASP A 30 8.21 -4.97 -16.44
CA ASP A 30 8.51 -6.38 -16.20
C ASP A 30 9.79 -6.52 -15.35
N LEU A 31 9.60 -6.85 -14.08
CA LEU A 31 10.64 -7.10 -13.06
C LEU A 31 10.66 -8.57 -12.63
N CYS A 32 10.12 -9.47 -13.48
CA CYS A 32 10.12 -10.90 -13.18
C CYS A 32 11.53 -11.38 -12.89
N ASP A 33 11.70 -12.12 -11.79
CA ASP A 33 12.98 -12.67 -11.32
C ASP A 33 14.09 -11.62 -11.06
N ALA A 34 13.76 -10.33 -10.96
CA ALA A 34 14.72 -9.27 -10.68
C ALA A 34 15.22 -9.33 -9.22
N ASP A 35 16.48 -8.99 -9.01
CA ASP A 35 17.08 -8.87 -7.67
C ASP A 35 17.03 -7.40 -7.20
N LEU A 36 16.09 -7.10 -6.32
CA LEU A 36 15.84 -5.77 -5.75
C LEU A 36 16.24 -5.68 -4.27
N ARG A 37 17.07 -6.60 -3.79
CA ARG A 37 17.47 -6.64 -2.39
C ARG A 37 18.11 -5.32 -1.96
N GLY A 38 17.58 -4.75 -0.87
CA GLY A 38 18.05 -3.48 -0.33
C GLY A 38 17.80 -2.26 -1.23
N ALA A 39 17.05 -2.40 -2.33
CA ALA A 39 16.70 -1.27 -3.19
C ALA A 39 15.80 -0.26 -2.45
N ASN A 40 15.96 1.02 -2.77
CA ASN A 40 15.09 2.05 -2.24
C ASN A 40 14.01 2.40 -3.25
N LEU A 41 12.82 1.87 -3.03
CA LEU A 41 11.62 2.06 -3.85
C LEU A 41 10.59 2.99 -3.18
N ARG A 42 11.02 3.79 -2.19
CA ARG A 42 10.11 4.71 -1.47
C ARG A 42 9.33 5.58 -2.46
N GLY A 43 7.99 5.53 -2.36
CA GLY A 43 7.10 6.29 -3.23
C GLY A 43 7.12 5.90 -4.71
N ALA A 44 7.76 4.79 -5.09
CA ALA A 44 7.76 4.32 -6.46
C ALA A 44 6.36 3.86 -6.91
N ASN A 45 6.05 4.07 -8.18
CA ASN A 45 4.82 3.60 -8.79
C ASN A 45 5.06 2.24 -9.45
N LEU A 46 4.65 1.16 -8.81
CA LEU A 46 4.72 -0.23 -9.28
C LEU A 46 3.36 -0.75 -9.75
N ARG A 47 2.43 0.15 -10.06
CA ARG A 47 1.08 -0.25 -10.50
C ARG A 47 1.15 -1.16 -11.72
N GLY A 48 0.54 -2.36 -11.60
CA GLY A 48 0.50 -3.34 -12.68
C GLY A 48 1.87 -3.91 -13.10
N ALA A 49 2.93 -3.67 -12.33
CA ALA A 49 4.24 -4.25 -12.60
C ALA A 49 4.22 -5.77 -12.39
N ASN A 50 4.99 -6.49 -13.20
CA ASN A 50 5.25 -7.91 -13.04
C ASN A 50 6.45 -8.11 -12.12
N LEU A 51 6.23 -8.53 -10.88
CA LEU A 51 7.25 -8.79 -9.86
C LEU A 51 7.33 -10.30 -9.51
N ARG A 52 6.85 -11.18 -10.40
CA ARG A 52 6.89 -12.62 -10.17
C ARG A 52 8.32 -13.08 -9.90
N GLY A 53 8.52 -13.83 -8.80
CA GLY A 53 9.83 -14.34 -8.42
C GLY A 53 10.86 -13.28 -8.03
N ALA A 54 10.53 -12.00 -8.05
CA ALA A 54 11.46 -10.94 -7.68
C ALA A 54 11.87 -11.02 -6.20
N ASP A 55 13.12 -10.69 -5.92
CA ASP A 55 13.63 -10.66 -4.53
C ASP A 55 13.72 -9.22 -4.02
N LEU A 56 12.79 -8.85 -3.14
CA LEU A 56 12.71 -7.53 -2.52
C LEU A 56 13.14 -7.52 -1.04
N ARG A 57 13.82 -8.55 -0.58
CA ARG A 57 14.25 -8.61 0.83
C ARG A 57 15.10 -7.39 1.19
N GLY A 58 14.74 -6.74 2.30
CA GLY A 58 15.41 -5.53 2.77
C GLY A 58 15.16 -4.29 1.92
N ALA A 59 14.34 -4.34 0.88
CA ALA A 59 13.97 -3.17 0.09
C ALA A 59 13.08 -2.21 0.90
N ASN A 60 13.19 -0.92 0.62
CA ASN A 60 12.29 0.09 1.17
C ASN A 60 11.16 0.35 0.19
N LEU A 61 9.97 -0.14 0.50
CA LEU A 61 8.73 0.07 -0.26
C LEU A 61 7.80 1.11 0.36
N CYS A 62 8.26 1.87 1.37
CA CYS A 62 7.41 2.85 2.05
C CYS A 62 6.67 3.76 1.05
N GLY A 63 5.34 3.72 1.08
CA GLY A 63 4.49 4.52 0.21
C GLY A 63 4.49 4.11 -1.26
N ALA A 64 5.16 3.03 -1.66
CA ALA A 64 5.11 2.53 -3.04
C ALA A 64 3.68 2.10 -3.42
N ASN A 65 3.34 2.26 -4.69
CA ASN A 65 2.05 1.83 -5.21
C ASN A 65 2.16 0.45 -5.87
N LEU A 66 1.68 -0.57 -5.18
CA LEU A 66 1.66 -1.97 -5.65
C LEU A 66 0.31 -2.38 -6.26
N CYS A 67 -0.59 -1.43 -6.53
CA CYS A 67 -1.92 -1.72 -7.04
C CYS A 67 -1.86 -2.52 -8.35
N GLY A 68 -2.46 -3.72 -8.36
CA GLY A 68 -2.47 -4.60 -9.53
C GLY A 68 -1.10 -5.20 -9.91
N ALA A 69 -0.07 -5.05 -9.09
CA ALA A 69 1.21 -5.72 -9.32
C ALA A 69 1.07 -7.24 -9.14
N ASP A 70 1.74 -8.01 -9.97
CA ASP A 70 1.84 -9.46 -9.82
C ASP A 70 3.05 -9.80 -8.92
N LEU A 71 2.76 -10.28 -7.72
CA LEU A 71 3.73 -10.61 -6.68
C LEU A 71 3.85 -12.13 -6.44
N CYS A 72 3.38 -12.96 -7.37
CA CYS A 72 3.51 -14.41 -7.25
C CYS A 72 4.97 -14.81 -7.03
N ASP A 73 5.21 -15.61 -5.99
CA ASP A 73 6.54 -16.10 -5.62
C ASP A 73 7.60 -15.00 -5.34
N ALA A 74 7.19 -13.74 -5.21
CA ALA A 74 8.09 -12.66 -4.82
C ALA A 74 8.45 -12.74 -3.33
N ASN A 75 9.70 -12.43 -3.01
CA ASN A 75 10.15 -12.28 -1.63
C ASN A 75 10.00 -10.82 -1.19
N LEU A 76 8.98 -10.52 -0.40
CA LEU A 76 8.69 -9.17 0.07
C LEU A 76 9.56 -8.78 1.28
N PRO A 77 9.79 -7.47 1.50
CA PRO A 77 10.41 -6.98 2.73
C PRO A 77 9.56 -7.32 3.97
N ASP A 78 10.19 -7.27 5.13
CA ASP A 78 9.49 -7.42 6.41
C ASP A 78 8.36 -6.39 6.55
N LEU A 79 7.28 -6.79 7.23
CA LEU A 79 6.11 -5.96 7.49
C LEU A 79 5.49 -5.33 6.23
N THR A 80 5.61 -6.03 5.09
CA THR A 80 4.96 -5.64 3.83
C THR A 80 3.93 -6.69 3.46
N TYR A 81 2.68 -6.24 3.27
CA TYR A 81 1.52 -7.09 3.02
C TYR A 81 0.66 -6.51 1.90
N VAL A 82 0.14 -7.38 1.04
CA VAL A 82 -0.91 -7.03 0.08
C VAL A 82 -2.15 -7.84 0.45
N ILE A 83 -3.24 -7.16 0.75
CA ILE A 83 -4.49 -7.76 1.22
C ILE A 83 -5.49 -7.76 0.06
N ILE A 84 -5.91 -8.94 -0.35
CA ILE A 84 -6.88 -9.15 -1.42
C ILE A 84 -8.26 -9.53 -0.87
N GLY A 85 -9.29 -9.37 -1.70
CA GLY A 85 -10.66 -9.73 -1.33
C GLY A 85 -11.43 -8.63 -0.60
N GLU A 86 -10.81 -7.50 -0.32
CA GLU A 86 -11.48 -6.34 0.28
C GLU A 86 -12.06 -5.41 -0.80
N LYS A 87 -12.96 -4.52 -0.38
CA LYS A 87 -13.62 -3.56 -1.29
C LYS A 87 -12.65 -2.64 -2.01
N TYR A 88 -11.59 -2.23 -1.32
CA TYR A 88 -10.50 -1.42 -1.86
C TYR A 88 -9.22 -2.26 -1.91
N PHE A 89 -8.34 -1.94 -2.86
CA PHE A 89 -6.97 -2.46 -2.80
C PHE A 89 -6.30 -1.97 -1.52
N ILE A 90 -5.73 -2.90 -0.74
CA ILE A 90 -5.01 -2.57 0.49
C ILE A 90 -3.60 -3.12 0.42
N SER A 91 -2.63 -2.28 0.75
CA SER A 91 -1.25 -2.71 1.01
C SER A 91 -0.68 -2.01 2.21
N ILE A 92 0.15 -2.72 2.96
CA ILE A 92 0.97 -2.19 4.05
C ILE A 92 2.42 -2.33 3.61
N THR A 93 3.16 -1.23 3.60
CA THR A 93 4.55 -1.23 3.15
C THR A 93 5.50 -0.88 4.29
N ASN A 94 6.43 -1.83 4.57
CA ASN A 94 7.43 -1.74 5.64
C ASN A 94 6.86 -1.38 7.02
N GLY A 95 5.61 -1.79 7.31
CA GLY A 95 4.95 -1.56 8.59
C GLY A 95 4.57 -0.10 8.89
N GLU A 96 4.74 0.80 7.94
CA GLU A 96 4.53 2.24 8.14
C GLU A 96 3.36 2.80 7.35
N TYR A 97 3.38 2.63 6.03
CA TYR A 97 2.36 3.18 5.14
C TYR A 97 1.27 2.16 4.83
N VAL A 98 0.03 2.63 4.86
CA VAL A 98 -1.16 1.85 4.50
C VAL A 98 -1.86 2.52 3.34
N ARG A 99 -1.99 1.80 2.25
CA ARG A 99 -2.79 2.21 1.10
C ARG A 99 -4.18 1.57 1.17
N ALA A 100 -5.21 2.39 0.97
CA ALA A 100 -6.57 1.91 0.76
C ALA A 100 -7.12 2.59 -0.51
N GLY A 101 -7.29 1.84 -1.58
CA GLY A 101 -7.61 2.40 -2.89
C GLY A 101 -6.52 3.35 -3.38
N CYS A 102 -6.89 4.59 -3.69
CA CYS A 102 -5.94 5.63 -4.11
C CYS A 102 -5.32 6.43 -2.94
N GLN A 103 -5.83 6.28 -1.73
CA GLN A 103 -5.34 6.96 -0.54
C GLN A 103 -4.15 6.21 0.08
N ASN A 104 -3.10 6.94 0.44
CA ASN A 104 -1.90 6.36 1.03
C ASN A 104 -1.39 7.24 2.17
N HIS A 105 -1.49 6.73 3.39
CA HIS A 105 -1.17 7.44 4.62
C HIS A 105 -0.47 6.49 5.59
N THR A 106 0.19 7.04 6.61
CA THR A 106 0.73 6.20 7.69
C THR A 106 -0.42 5.55 8.47
N ALA A 107 -0.13 4.43 9.14
CA ALA A 107 -1.12 3.78 10.02
C ALA A 107 -1.62 4.75 11.10
N GLU A 108 -0.72 5.60 11.61
CA GLU A 108 -1.05 6.59 12.64
C GLU A 108 -1.99 7.69 12.12
N GLU A 109 -1.76 8.17 10.89
CA GLU A 109 -2.66 9.12 10.22
C GLU A 109 -4.03 8.51 9.99
N TRP A 110 -4.12 7.26 9.49
CA TRP A 110 -5.38 6.56 9.33
C TRP A 110 -6.22 6.50 10.62
N ARG A 111 -5.58 6.34 11.76
CA ARG A 111 -6.25 6.28 13.07
C ARG A 111 -6.79 7.61 13.57
N LYS A 112 -6.35 8.72 13.00
CA LYS A 112 -6.69 10.08 13.48
C LYS A 112 -7.70 10.82 12.59
N TYR A 113 -8.10 10.25 11.46
CA TYR A 113 -9.03 10.92 10.54
C TYR A 113 -10.36 11.23 11.17
N SER A 114 -10.87 12.42 10.91
CA SER A 114 -12.24 12.81 11.24
C SER A 114 -13.24 12.14 10.29
N LYS A 115 -14.49 12.08 10.72
CA LYS A 115 -15.60 11.59 9.90
C LYS A 115 -15.70 12.33 8.57
N HIS A 116 -15.50 13.65 8.59
CA HIS A 116 -15.57 14.50 7.41
C HIS A 116 -14.48 14.13 6.40
N GLU A 117 -13.22 14.02 6.83
CA GLU A 117 -12.10 13.65 5.97
C GLU A 117 -12.29 12.27 5.33
N ILE A 118 -12.80 11.29 6.07
CA ILE A 118 -13.11 9.96 5.51
C ILE A 118 -14.24 10.05 4.48
N ALA A 119 -15.28 10.84 4.75
CA ALA A 119 -16.39 11.05 3.82
C ALA A 119 -15.95 11.72 2.51
N GLU A 120 -14.97 12.63 2.56
CA GLU A 120 -14.42 13.28 1.37
C GLU A 120 -13.69 12.31 0.43
N MET A 121 -13.19 11.17 0.94
CA MET A 121 -12.46 10.18 0.13
C MET A 121 -13.39 9.43 -0.85
N ASP A 122 -14.51 8.87 -0.39
CA ASP A 122 -15.49 8.14 -1.21
C ASP A 122 -16.88 8.10 -0.51
N GLY A 123 -17.25 9.19 0.12
CA GLY A 123 -18.55 9.35 0.74
C GLY A 123 -18.90 8.27 1.76
N ARG A 124 -20.17 7.85 1.75
CA ARG A 124 -20.70 6.79 2.64
C ARG A 124 -19.96 5.46 2.50
N LYS A 125 -19.45 5.15 1.33
CA LYS A 125 -18.70 3.90 1.08
C LYS A 125 -17.41 3.86 1.89
N ALA A 126 -16.68 4.97 1.94
CA ALA A 126 -15.48 5.09 2.78
C ALA A 126 -15.83 5.01 4.26
N LEU A 127 -16.89 5.69 4.70
CA LEU A 127 -17.37 5.64 6.08
C LEU A 127 -17.73 4.24 6.54
N LYS A 128 -18.41 3.45 5.70
CA LYS A 128 -18.75 2.05 5.99
C LYS A 128 -17.53 1.14 6.06
N PHE A 129 -16.51 1.41 5.24
CA PHE A 129 -15.31 0.58 5.15
C PHE A 129 -14.25 0.95 6.20
N TYR A 130 -14.22 2.17 6.69
CA TYR A 130 -13.18 2.66 7.58
C TYR A 130 -12.95 1.82 8.85
N PRO A 131 -13.99 1.34 9.58
CA PRO A 131 -13.78 0.44 10.71
C PRO A 131 -13.06 -0.84 10.32
N ARG A 132 -13.40 -1.41 9.15
CA ARG A 132 -12.74 -2.61 8.61
C ARG A 132 -11.26 -2.35 8.29
N LEU A 133 -10.96 -1.18 7.74
CA LEU A 133 -9.57 -0.77 7.48
C LEU A 133 -8.77 -0.70 8.79
N LEU A 134 -9.34 -0.13 9.84
CA LEU A 134 -8.69 -0.09 11.16
C LEU A 134 -8.50 -1.48 11.76
N ASP A 135 -9.44 -2.40 11.57
CA ASP A 135 -9.29 -3.80 12.00
C ASP A 135 -8.12 -4.47 11.28
N ILE A 136 -7.95 -4.22 9.99
CA ILE A 136 -6.83 -4.74 9.21
C ILE A 136 -5.51 -4.17 9.72
N ILE A 137 -5.44 -2.86 9.95
CA ILE A 137 -4.25 -2.20 10.49
C ILE A 137 -3.90 -2.81 11.87
N ASP A 138 -4.88 -2.98 12.74
CA ASP A 138 -4.67 -3.55 14.07
C ASP A 138 -4.18 -5.01 14.01
N PHE A 139 -4.70 -5.78 13.06
CA PHE A 139 -4.29 -7.17 12.87
C PHE A 139 -2.81 -7.29 12.47
N TYR A 140 -2.35 -6.47 11.53
CA TYR A 140 -1.00 -6.57 10.99
C TYR A 140 0.04 -5.78 11.78
N LEU A 141 -0.34 -4.62 12.34
CA LEU A 141 0.59 -3.67 12.97
C LEU A 141 0.37 -3.50 14.48
N GLY A 142 -0.61 -4.19 15.06
CA GLY A 142 -0.98 -4.07 16.46
C GLY A 142 -2.06 -3.02 16.71
N ASN A 143 -2.76 -3.16 17.83
CA ASN A 143 -3.85 -2.30 18.23
C ASN A 143 -3.41 -0.85 18.43
N GLY A 144 -4.25 0.07 18.02
CA GLY A 144 -4.05 1.50 18.20
C GLY A 144 -5.34 2.23 18.59
N GLU A 145 -5.20 3.51 18.82
CA GLU A 145 -6.34 4.37 19.11
C GLU A 145 -7.28 4.45 17.90
N ARG A 146 -8.57 4.59 18.20
CA ARG A 146 -9.62 4.76 17.19
C ARG A 146 -10.37 6.07 17.43
N PRO A 147 -10.77 6.77 16.35
CA PRO A 147 -11.56 7.99 16.50
C PRO A 147 -12.86 7.73 17.26
N GLY A 148 -13.15 8.58 18.25
CA GLY A 148 -14.35 8.44 19.08
C GLY A 148 -15.67 8.56 18.31
N TRP A 149 -15.68 9.23 17.16
CA TRP A 149 -16.87 9.36 16.33
C TRP A 149 -17.38 8.04 15.76
N LEU A 150 -16.54 7.00 15.67
CA LEU A 150 -16.94 5.65 15.20
C LEU A 150 -17.98 4.99 16.10
N THR A 151 -18.04 5.36 17.36
CA THR A 151 -19.02 4.83 18.32
C THR A 151 -20.22 5.76 18.52
N SER A 152 -20.30 6.87 17.76
CA SER A 152 -21.39 7.82 17.86
C SER A 152 -22.67 7.26 17.23
N LYS A 153 -23.82 7.66 17.80
CA LYS A 153 -25.14 7.30 17.24
C LYS A 153 -25.32 7.88 15.83
N GLU A 154 -24.87 9.12 15.63
CA GLU A 154 -24.94 9.80 14.32
C GLU A 154 -24.22 9.00 13.23
N TYR A 155 -23.02 8.49 13.54
CA TYR A 155 -22.30 7.61 12.60
C TYR A 155 -23.06 6.31 12.33
N ALA A 156 -23.55 5.63 13.37
CA ALA A 156 -24.30 4.39 13.22
C ALA A 156 -25.55 4.57 12.35
N ASP A 157 -26.29 5.65 12.54
CA ASP A 157 -27.49 5.97 11.76
C ASP A 157 -27.14 6.24 10.27
N GLU A 158 -26.03 6.95 10.02
CA GLU A 158 -25.60 7.28 8.65
C GLU A 158 -25.15 6.06 7.83
N VAL A 159 -24.56 5.04 8.45
CA VAL A 159 -24.05 3.85 7.74
C VAL A 159 -25.05 2.71 7.74
N ALA A 160 -26.14 2.77 8.49
CA ALA A 160 -27.18 1.72 8.56
C ALA A 160 -28.02 1.60 7.30
N GLU A 161 -28.19 2.70 6.54
CA GLU A 161 -28.92 2.73 5.24
C GLU A 161 -27.97 2.30 4.10
#